data_dca555a1db487f8d101c3f64df3027fc
#
_entry.id   dca555a1db487f8d101c3f64df3027fc
#
_cell.length_a   1.000
_cell.length_b   1.000
_cell.length_c   1.000
_cell.angle_alpha   90.00
_cell.angle_beta   90.00
_cell.angle_gamma   90.00
#
_symmetry.space_group_name_H-M   'P 1'
#
loop_
_entity.id
_entity.type
_entity.pdbx_description
1 polymer ?
#
loop_
_entity_poly.entity_id
_entity_poly.type
_entity_poly.pdbx_seq_one_letter_code
_entity_poly.pdbx_strand_id
1 'polypeptide(L)'
;MTFLCISCYFKGAPFLRACKAAGNTVYLLTVKKLEHDPWPREAIDEFFFLESDSNAPAALANIAKGVAWMMQSRPIDRVVALDDFDVEKAAYLREEFRLPGMGQTTSRYFRDKLAMRIRARDHGVPVPAFTSLFNDVALTEFANRVEYPCLIKPRGEASATGITKVHSAQELWEKVHQLGERRQEYLIEQFKPGDVYHVDAISVDGEVAFCQVSRYLSTPFEVAHGGGIFRSVSIPYHDEEAVVLRRLTGDVMHAFGMQFSASHTEFIKTQDGNFVFLETASRVGGAHLAEMVEAATGVGLWTEWAKLETAMATGQPYSVPERRYDQSGIVVSLSRFEHPDTSSFTDPEIVWRMDKKQHIGLIVASDSTHRIRQLLDDYAHRIAHEFHAAAPAPNKSTH
;
A
#
# COMPACT_ATOMS: atom_id res chain seq x y z
N MET A 1 -1.06 -26.83 3.51
CA MET A 1 -1.98 -25.96 4.26
C MET A 1 -2.97 -25.35 3.28
N THR A 2 -4.13 -24.88 3.76
CA THR A 2 -5.18 -24.29 2.92
C THR A 2 -5.28 -22.79 3.22
N PHE A 3 -5.12 -21.99 2.18
CA PHE A 3 -5.15 -20.53 2.22
C PHE A 3 -6.43 -20.02 1.59
N LEU A 4 -7.16 -19.14 2.27
CA LEU A 4 -8.19 -18.30 1.70
C LEU A 4 -7.56 -16.92 1.45
N CYS A 5 -7.20 -16.65 0.20
CA CYS A 5 -6.69 -15.35 -0.24
C CYS A 5 -7.88 -14.45 -0.62
N ILE A 6 -7.91 -13.22 -0.13
CA ILE A 6 -8.97 -12.25 -0.45
C ILE A 6 -8.36 -11.15 -1.31
N SER A 7 -8.94 -10.91 -2.49
CA SER A 7 -8.55 -9.84 -3.38
C SER A 7 -9.75 -9.33 -4.17
N CYS A 8 -10.40 -8.28 -3.68
CA CYS A 8 -11.52 -7.62 -4.34
C CYS A 8 -11.08 -6.61 -5.42
N TYR A 9 -9.78 -6.48 -5.61
CA TYR A 9 -9.10 -5.77 -6.68
C TYR A 9 -8.11 -6.74 -7.34
N PHE A 10 -7.83 -6.57 -8.65
CA PHE A 10 -6.94 -7.50 -9.35
C PHE A 10 -5.48 -7.30 -8.92
N LYS A 11 -5.08 -8.02 -7.85
CA LYS A 11 -3.73 -7.97 -7.24
C LYS A 11 -3.28 -9.31 -6.70
N GLY A 12 -1.98 -9.43 -6.43
CA GLY A 12 -1.40 -10.54 -5.69
C GLY A 12 -1.16 -11.81 -6.52
N ALA A 13 -1.21 -11.76 -7.85
CA ALA A 13 -0.91 -12.93 -8.69
C ALA A 13 0.44 -13.60 -8.35
N PRO A 14 1.55 -12.87 -8.09
CA PRO A 14 2.80 -13.50 -7.66
C PRO A 14 2.71 -14.18 -6.28
N PHE A 15 1.93 -13.63 -5.34
CA PHE A 15 1.66 -14.28 -4.05
C PHE A 15 0.94 -15.62 -4.24
N LEU A 16 -0.13 -15.64 -5.05
CA LEU A 16 -0.90 -16.85 -5.32
C LEU A 16 -0.03 -17.95 -5.94
N ARG A 17 0.81 -17.59 -6.93
CA ARG A 17 1.77 -18.53 -7.54
C ARG A 17 2.78 -19.06 -6.53
N ALA A 18 3.37 -18.20 -5.71
CA ALA A 18 4.33 -18.61 -4.71
C ALA A 18 3.70 -19.49 -3.62
N CYS A 19 2.49 -19.15 -3.17
CA CYS A 19 1.72 -19.95 -2.21
C CYS A 19 1.43 -21.35 -2.78
N LYS A 20 1.00 -21.44 -4.05
CA LYS A 20 0.76 -22.71 -4.74
C LYS A 20 2.04 -23.52 -4.93
N ALA A 21 3.13 -22.88 -5.34
CA ALA A 21 4.44 -23.51 -5.50
C ALA A 21 5.01 -24.08 -4.19
N ALA A 22 4.63 -23.50 -3.05
CA ALA A 22 4.96 -24.04 -1.73
C ALA A 22 4.10 -25.26 -1.32
N GLY A 23 3.28 -25.80 -2.22
CA GLY A 23 2.46 -27.00 -2.00
C GLY A 23 1.16 -26.75 -1.24
N ASN A 24 0.70 -25.50 -1.14
CA ASN A 24 -0.54 -25.17 -0.48
C ASN A 24 -1.76 -25.34 -1.39
N THR A 25 -2.92 -25.56 -0.78
CA THR A 25 -4.22 -25.37 -1.45
C THR A 25 -4.57 -23.88 -1.37
N VAL A 26 -4.90 -23.29 -2.52
CA VAL A 26 -5.14 -21.84 -2.64
C VAL A 26 -6.57 -21.60 -3.10
N TYR A 27 -7.37 -21.00 -2.24
CA TYR A 27 -8.70 -20.48 -2.57
C TYR A 27 -8.64 -18.98 -2.76
N LEU A 28 -9.28 -18.47 -3.80
CA LEU A 28 -9.41 -17.03 -4.03
C LEU A 28 -10.85 -16.58 -3.82
N LEU A 29 -11.05 -15.69 -2.84
CA LEU A 29 -12.27 -14.94 -2.62
C LEU A 29 -12.13 -13.57 -3.29
N THR A 30 -12.92 -13.32 -4.33
CA THR A 30 -12.90 -12.07 -5.10
C THR A 30 -14.31 -11.60 -5.44
N VAL A 31 -14.44 -10.44 -6.06
CA VAL A 31 -15.75 -9.94 -6.52
C VAL A 31 -16.08 -10.50 -7.90
N LYS A 32 -17.38 -10.73 -8.17
CA LYS A 32 -17.86 -11.31 -9.42
C LYS A 32 -17.41 -10.55 -10.67
N LYS A 33 -17.27 -9.22 -10.58
CA LYS A 33 -16.78 -8.37 -11.69
C LYS A 33 -15.38 -8.72 -12.18
N LEU A 34 -14.53 -9.35 -11.34
CA LEU A 34 -13.15 -9.74 -11.65
C LEU A 34 -13.01 -11.21 -12.09
N GLU A 35 -14.12 -11.93 -12.29
CA GLU A 35 -14.09 -13.35 -12.65
C GLU A 35 -13.27 -13.66 -13.90
N HIS A 36 -13.30 -12.76 -14.89
CA HIS A 36 -12.64 -12.93 -16.18
C HIS A 36 -11.29 -12.22 -16.29
N ASP A 37 -10.84 -11.58 -15.21
CA ASP A 37 -9.51 -10.97 -15.17
C ASP A 37 -8.42 -12.06 -15.29
N PRO A 38 -7.19 -11.69 -15.70
CA PRO A 38 -6.11 -12.63 -15.98
C PRO A 38 -5.48 -13.20 -14.70
N TRP A 39 -6.32 -13.74 -13.81
CA TRP A 39 -5.87 -14.45 -12.62
C TRP A 39 -4.98 -15.63 -12.97
N PRO A 40 -3.96 -15.95 -12.15
CA PRO A 40 -3.12 -17.13 -12.33
C PRO A 40 -3.90 -18.40 -12.00
N ARG A 41 -4.78 -18.81 -12.93
CA ARG A 41 -5.71 -19.94 -12.72
C ARG A 41 -5.00 -21.24 -12.39
N GLU A 42 -3.78 -21.41 -12.86
CA GLU A 42 -2.90 -22.54 -12.54
C GLU A 42 -2.48 -22.59 -11.07
N ALA A 43 -2.56 -21.47 -10.38
CA ALA A 43 -2.18 -21.32 -8.96
C ALA A 43 -3.39 -21.24 -8.01
N ILE A 44 -4.61 -21.37 -8.51
CA ILE A 44 -5.85 -21.24 -7.73
C ILE A 44 -6.65 -22.52 -7.85
N ASP A 45 -6.89 -23.20 -6.73
CA ASP A 45 -7.64 -24.45 -6.72
C ASP A 45 -9.15 -24.22 -6.86
N GLU A 46 -9.68 -23.14 -6.25
CA GLU A 46 -11.10 -22.81 -6.33
C GLU A 46 -11.32 -21.30 -6.18
N PHE A 47 -12.30 -20.78 -6.93
CA PHE A 47 -12.73 -19.38 -6.86
C PHE A 47 -14.05 -19.27 -6.10
N PHE A 48 -14.13 -18.26 -5.23
CA PHE A 48 -15.36 -17.85 -4.55
C PHE A 48 -15.64 -16.37 -4.85
N PHE A 49 -16.92 -16.05 -5.06
CA PHE A 49 -17.29 -14.72 -5.53
C PHE A 49 -18.18 -13.98 -4.55
N LEU A 50 -17.86 -12.71 -4.33
CA LEU A 50 -18.67 -11.74 -3.61
C LEU A 50 -19.44 -10.89 -4.60
N GLU A 51 -20.66 -10.49 -4.22
CA GLU A 51 -21.47 -9.54 -5.01
C GLU A 51 -20.92 -8.11 -4.92
N SER A 52 -20.24 -7.77 -3.83
CA SER A 52 -19.64 -6.44 -3.64
C SER A 52 -18.36 -6.50 -2.80
N ASP A 53 -17.55 -5.46 -2.91
CA ASP A 53 -16.33 -5.23 -2.12
C ASP A 53 -16.57 -4.51 -0.77
N SER A 54 -17.83 -4.36 -0.36
CA SER A 54 -18.21 -3.61 0.85
C SER A 54 -17.65 -4.24 2.13
N ASN A 55 -17.20 -3.37 3.06
CA ASN A 55 -16.85 -3.71 4.44
C ASN A 55 -17.95 -3.33 5.45
N ALA A 56 -19.16 -3.03 4.98
CA ALA A 56 -20.27 -2.77 5.86
C ALA A 56 -20.58 -4.01 6.75
N PRO A 57 -21.03 -3.83 8.01
CA PRO A 57 -21.25 -4.94 8.94
C PRO A 57 -22.12 -6.07 8.39
N ALA A 58 -23.18 -5.74 7.63
CA ALA A 58 -24.04 -6.73 7.00
C ALA A 58 -23.31 -7.53 5.89
N ALA A 59 -22.44 -6.89 5.13
CA ALA A 59 -21.62 -7.55 4.11
C ALA A 59 -20.61 -8.50 4.75
N LEU A 60 -19.91 -8.06 5.80
CA LEU A 60 -18.97 -8.91 6.55
C LEU A 60 -19.65 -10.13 7.16
N ALA A 61 -20.83 -9.95 7.76
CA ALA A 61 -21.63 -11.06 8.29
C ALA A 61 -22.05 -12.07 7.21
N ASN A 62 -22.38 -11.60 6.00
CA ASN A 62 -22.72 -12.48 4.87
C ASN A 62 -21.50 -13.22 4.34
N ILE A 63 -20.34 -12.56 4.28
CA ILE A 63 -19.06 -13.22 3.92
C ILE A 63 -18.75 -14.34 4.91
N ALA A 64 -18.90 -14.08 6.22
CA ALA A 64 -18.68 -15.11 7.25
C ALA A 64 -19.61 -16.30 7.10
N LYS A 65 -20.91 -16.11 6.79
CA LYS A 65 -21.84 -17.22 6.50
C LYS A 65 -21.36 -18.09 5.32
N GLY A 66 -20.88 -17.45 4.24
CA GLY A 66 -20.34 -18.15 3.08
C GLY A 66 -19.10 -18.95 3.43
N VAL A 67 -18.16 -18.35 4.19
CA VAL A 67 -16.94 -19.02 4.62
C VAL A 67 -17.26 -20.16 5.61
N ALA A 68 -18.20 -19.98 6.54
CA ALA A 68 -18.64 -21.04 7.44
C ALA A 68 -19.21 -22.25 6.68
N TRP A 69 -19.96 -21.99 5.60
CA TRP A 69 -20.46 -23.05 4.72
C TRP A 69 -19.31 -23.76 3.99
N MET A 70 -18.33 -23.03 3.48
CA MET A 70 -17.11 -23.62 2.88
C MET A 70 -16.39 -24.52 3.87
N MET A 71 -16.22 -24.07 5.10
CA MET A 71 -15.46 -24.78 6.14
C MET A 71 -16.13 -26.11 6.58
N GLN A 72 -17.38 -26.37 6.25
CA GLN A 72 -18.02 -27.67 6.51
C GLN A 72 -17.31 -28.82 5.77
N SER A 73 -16.66 -28.56 4.63
CA SER A 73 -16.01 -29.59 3.82
C SER A 73 -14.60 -29.22 3.38
N ARG A 74 -14.14 -27.98 3.65
CA ARG A 74 -12.83 -27.45 3.23
C ARG A 74 -12.15 -26.83 4.44
N PRO A 75 -11.06 -27.38 4.95
CA PRO A 75 -10.29 -26.73 6.01
C PRO A 75 -9.74 -25.40 5.47
N ILE A 76 -9.66 -24.39 6.34
CA ILE A 76 -8.98 -23.11 6.06
C ILE A 76 -8.00 -22.89 7.22
N ASP A 77 -6.71 -22.85 6.91
CA ASP A 77 -5.65 -22.66 7.92
C ASP A 77 -5.23 -21.19 8.02
N ARG A 78 -5.30 -20.45 6.90
CA ARG A 78 -4.88 -19.05 6.83
C ARG A 78 -5.86 -18.23 5.98
N VAL A 79 -6.06 -16.98 6.40
CA VAL A 79 -6.78 -15.96 5.61
C VAL A 79 -5.83 -14.81 5.35
N VAL A 80 -5.60 -14.45 4.08
CA VAL A 80 -4.65 -13.39 3.69
C VAL A 80 -5.36 -12.37 2.81
N ALA A 81 -5.31 -11.08 3.18
CA ALA A 81 -5.79 -9.98 2.34
C ALA A 81 -4.66 -9.51 1.43
N LEU A 82 -4.85 -9.56 0.12
CA LEU A 82 -3.85 -9.15 -0.87
C LEU A 82 -3.96 -7.66 -1.24
N ASP A 83 -5.01 -6.98 -0.77
CA ASP A 83 -5.23 -5.54 -0.96
C ASP A 83 -5.66 -4.84 0.33
N ASP A 84 -5.46 -3.52 0.39
CA ASP A 84 -5.83 -2.69 1.54
C ASP A 84 -7.30 -2.79 1.93
N PHE A 85 -8.18 -2.80 0.94
CA PHE A 85 -9.64 -2.82 1.15
C PHE A 85 -10.15 -4.17 1.66
N ASP A 86 -9.30 -5.21 1.62
CA ASP A 86 -9.63 -6.57 2.07
C ASP A 86 -9.11 -6.90 3.46
N VAL A 87 -8.25 -6.03 4.03
CA VAL A 87 -7.66 -6.22 5.36
C VAL A 87 -8.73 -6.36 6.45
N GLU A 88 -9.80 -5.57 6.37
CA GLU A 88 -10.92 -5.63 7.33
C GLU A 88 -11.72 -6.93 7.20
N LYS A 89 -11.94 -7.43 5.95
CA LYS A 89 -12.58 -8.73 5.69
C LYS A 89 -11.77 -9.88 6.29
N ALA A 90 -10.45 -9.88 6.03
CA ALA A 90 -9.55 -10.90 6.54
C ALA A 90 -9.50 -10.90 8.08
N ALA A 91 -9.42 -9.71 8.69
CA ALA A 91 -9.40 -9.55 10.14
C ALA A 91 -10.71 -10.06 10.79
N TYR A 92 -11.85 -9.71 10.20
CA TYR A 92 -13.16 -10.17 10.65
C TYR A 92 -13.25 -11.71 10.60
N LEU A 93 -12.88 -12.31 9.48
CA LEU A 93 -12.91 -13.78 9.32
C LEU A 93 -11.96 -14.51 10.28
N ARG A 94 -10.75 -13.95 10.49
CA ARG A 94 -9.79 -14.53 11.44
C ARG A 94 -10.36 -14.56 12.86
N GLU A 95 -11.00 -13.49 13.31
CA GLU A 95 -11.62 -13.45 14.63
C GLU A 95 -12.85 -14.35 14.72
N GLU A 96 -13.73 -14.35 13.68
CA GLU A 96 -14.93 -15.18 13.67
C GLU A 96 -14.60 -16.66 13.76
N PHE A 97 -13.61 -17.13 13.01
CA PHE A 97 -13.23 -18.54 12.92
C PHE A 97 -12.01 -18.92 13.74
N ARG A 98 -11.50 -18.02 14.60
CA ARG A 98 -10.31 -18.25 15.44
C ARG A 98 -9.07 -18.66 14.63
N LEU A 99 -8.91 -18.09 13.43
CA LEU A 99 -7.77 -18.31 12.56
C LEU A 99 -6.61 -17.40 12.95
N PRO A 100 -5.36 -17.82 12.77
CA PRO A 100 -4.19 -17.01 13.12
C PRO A 100 -4.05 -15.76 12.26
N GLY A 101 -3.51 -14.69 12.85
CA GLY A 101 -3.19 -13.43 12.18
C GLY A 101 -3.78 -12.22 12.90
N MET A 102 -3.58 -11.04 12.32
CA MET A 102 -4.08 -9.79 12.89
C MET A 102 -5.61 -9.74 12.91
N GLY A 103 -6.16 -9.50 14.10
CA GLY A 103 -7.59 -9.26 14.30
C GLY A 103 -7.99 -7.83 13.96
N GLN A 104 -9.27 -7.50 14.15
CA GLN A 104 -9.87 -6.23 13.71
C GLN A 104 -9.21 -5.00 14.36
N THR A 105 -8.84 -5.05 15.64
CA THR A 105 -8.18 -3.92 16.32
C THR A 105 -6.82 -3.62 15.71
N THR A 106 -5.95 -4.62 15.57
CA THR A 106 -4.61 -4.46 15.01
C THR A 106 -4.66 -4.05 13.54
N SER A 107 -5.52 -4.69 12.76
CA SER A 107 -5.68 -4.40 11.33
C SER A 107 -6.10 -2.94 11.06
N ARG A 108 -6.85 -2.31 11.95
CA ARG A 108 -7.22 -0.89 11.84
C ARG A 108 -6.02 0.05 11.85
N TYR A 109 -4.94 -0.30 12.55
CA TYR A 109 -3.72 0.51 12.54
C TYR A 109 -3.00 0.51 11.18
N PHE A 110 -3.38 -0.41 10.29
CA PHE A 110 -2.86 -0.50 8.92
C PHE A 110 -3.88 -0.06 7.87
N ARG A 111 -5.03 0.49 8.28
CA ARG A 111 -6.12 0.86 7.36
C ARG A 111 -6.76 2.21 7.69
N ASP A 112 -7.02 2.51 8.96
CA ASP A 112 -7.70 3.71 9.42
C ASP A 112 -6.68 4.79 9.79
N LYS A 113 -6.58 5.85 8.98
CA LYS A 113 -5.63 6.94 9.18
C LYS A 113 -5.74 7.62 10.54
N LEU A 114 -6.94 7.74 11.11
CA LEU A 114 -7.10 8.29 12.46
C LEU A 114 -6.54 7.35 13.53
N ALA A 115 -6.80 6.05 13.41
CA ALA A 115 -6.23 5.05 14.31
C ALA A 115 -4.70 4.99 14.19
N MET A 116 -4.15 5.08 12.95
CA MET A 116 -2.70 5.21 12.69
C MET A 116 -2.10 6.40 13.43
N ARG A 117 -2.71 7.59 13.30
CA ARG A 117 -2.22 8.82 13.92
C ARG A 117 -2.20 8.74 15.44
N ILE A 118 -3.30 8.28 16.04
CA ILE A 118 -3.42 8.13 17.49
C ILE A 118 -2.36 7.15 17.99
N ARG A 119 -2.28 5.97 17.37
CA ARG A 119 -1.37 4.92 17.81
C ARG A 119 0.10 5.32 17.65
N ALA A 120 0.47 5.94 16.54
CA ALA A 120 1.82 6.44 16.28
C ALA A 120 2.22 7.50 17.32
N ARG A 121 1.38 8.52 17.51
CA ARG A 121 1.61 9.58 18.52
C ARG A 121 1.80 9.02 19.93
N ASP A 122 0.92 8.11 20.35
CA ASP A 122 0.93 7.54 21.69
C ASP A 122 2.16 6.64 21.97
N HIS A 123 2.88 6.24 20.90
CA HIS A 123 4.15 5.49 20.97
C HIS A 123 5.37 6.35 20.57
N GLY A 124 5.22 7.67 20.49
CA GLY A 124 6.34 8.57 20.22
C GLY A 124 6.82 8.61 18.76
N VAL A 125 6.09 8.02 17.83
CA VAL A 125 6.37 8.15 16.39
C VAL A 125 5.91 9.53 15.92
N PRO A 126 6.79 10.33 15.28
CA PRO A 126 6.42 11.66 14.80
C PRO A 126 5.30 11.62 13.77
N VAL A 127 4.25 12.42 13.97
CA VAL A 127 3.10 12.55 13.05
C VAL A 127 2.77 14.04 12.87
N PRO A 128 2.12 14.45 11.76
CA PRO A 128 1.56 15.79 11.65
C PRO A 128 0.56 16.07 12.78
N ALA A 129 0.37 17.32 13.17
CA ALA A 129 -0.72 17.69 14.07
C ALA A 129 -2.06 17.29 13.43
N PHE A 130 -2.94 16.63 14.19
CA PHE A 130 -4.19 16.06 13.66
C PHE A 130 -5.31 16.06 14.71
N THR A 131 -6.56 15.94 14.24
CA THR A 131 -7.72 15.63 15.08
C THR A 131 -8.82 14.94 14.26
N SER A 132 -9.81 14.37 14.96
CA SER A 132 -11.03 13.86 14.34
C SER A 132 -11.99 15.00 13.97
N LEU A 133 -12.90 14.78 13.03
CA LEU A 133 -13.93 15.77 12.68
C LEU A 133 -15.26 15.60 13.46
N PHE A 134 -15.38 14.59 14.33
CA PHE A 134 -16.62 14.28 15.07
C PHE A 134 -16.64 14.85 16.51
N ASN A 135 -15.64 15.59 16.92
CA ASN A 135 -15.59 16.27 18.21
C ASN A 135 -15.35 17.77 18.00
N ASP A 136 -16.41 18.58 18.16
CA ASP A 136 -16.36 20.02 17.87
C ASP A 136 -15.44 20.79 18.82
N VAL A 137 -15.33 20.36 20.07
CA VAL A 137 -14.41 21.01 21.05
C VAL A 137 -12.96 20.78 20.62
N ALA A 138 -12.56 19.54 20.39
CA ALA A 138 -11.22 19.20 19.94
C ALA A 138 -10.90 19.83 18.56
N LEU A 139 -11.87 19.89 17.65
CA LEU A 139 -11.71 20.51 16.34
C LEU A 139 -11.52 22.02 16.45
N THR A 140 -12.27 22.70 17.32
CA THR A 140 -12.12 24.14 17.57
C THR A 140 -10.74 24.45 18.18
N GLU A 141 -10.30 23.66 19.15
CA GLU A 141 -8.97 23.81 19.73
C GLU A 141 -7.86 23.58 18.70
N PHE A 142 -8.01 22.58 17.83
CA PHE A 142 -7.09 22.31 16.74
C PHE A 142 -7.04 23.49 15.76
N ALA A 143 -8.21 23.95 15.28
CA ALA A 143 -8.33 25.05 14.32
C ALA A 143 -7.69 26.37 14.81
N ASN A 144 -7.71 26.62 16.13
CA ASN A 144 -7.12 27.81 16.74
C ASN A 144 -5.60 27.73 16.94
N ARG A 145 -5.01 26.53 16.88
CA ARG A 145 -3.57 26.33 17.16
C ARG A 145 -2.75 25.88 15.95
N VAL A 146 -3.42 25.29 14.96
CA VAL A 146 -2.72 24.74 13.81
C VAL A 146 -2.30 25.83 12.84
N GLU A 147 -1.14 25.65 12.23
CA GLU A 147 -0.73 26.42 11.05
C GLU A 147 -1.38 25.83 9.81
N TYR A 148 -2.03 26.69 9.02
CA TYR A 148 -2.61 26.30 7.74
C TYR A 148 -1.55 26.31 6.62
N PRO A 149 -1.74 25.55 5.52
CA PRO A 149 -2.93 24.78 5.18
C PRO A 149 -3.01 23.43 5.92
N CYS A 150 -4.24 22.90 6.00
CA CYS A 150 -4.54 21.57 6.53
C CYS A 150 -5.18 20.70 5.47
N LEU A 151 -5.16 19.37 5.69
CA LEU A 151 -5.77 18.38 4.82
C LEU A 151 -6.90 17.66 5.56
N ILE A 152 -8.11 17.71 5.01
CA ILE A 152 -9.22 16.84 5.42
C ILE A 152 -9.11 15.58 4.56
N LYS A 153 -8.99 14.43 5.22
CA LYS A 153 -8.75 13.13 4.56
C LYS A 153 -9.80 12.10 4.98
N PRO A 154 -10.32 11.29 4.05
CA PRO A 154 -11.04 10.08 4.43
C PRO A 154 -10.14 9.15 5.25
N ARG A 155 -10.68 8.52 6.29
CA ARG A 155 -9.93 7.62 7.17
C ARG A 155 -9.52 6.34 6.47
N GLY A 156 -10.39 5.82 5.60
CA GLY A 156 -10.26 4.51 4.97
C GLY A 156 -9.96 4.52 3.46
N GLU A 157 -9.67 5.65 2.82
CA GLU A 157 -9.32 5.70 1.41
C GLU A 157 -7.81 5.59 1.18
N ALA A 158 -7.42 5.26 -0.06
CA ALA A 158 -6.05 5.13 -0.51
C ALA A 158 -5.77 6.09 -1.71
N SER A 159 -4.51 6.15 -2.17
CA SER A 159 -4.10 6.89 -3.38
C SER A 159 -4.52 8.36 -3.40
N ALA A 160 -4.44 9.04 -2.26
CA ALA A 160 -4.82 10.45 -2.09
C ALA A 160 -6.27 10.80 -2.48
N THR A 161 -7.15 9.81 -2.61
CA THR A 161 -8.55 10.00 -3.01
C THR A 161 -9.34 10.73 -1.92
N GLY A 162 -10.17 11.69 -2.33
CA GLY A 162 -11.09 12.41 -1.43
C GLY A 162 -10.42 13.39 -0.47
N ILE A 163 -9.15 13.68 -0.63
CA ILE A 163 -8.42 14.68 0.18
C ILE A 163 -8.84 16.08 -0.24
N THR A 164 -9.16 16.93 0.74
CA THR A 164 -9.46 18.34 0.54
C THR A 164 -8.47 19.19 1.33
N LYS A 165 -7.81 20.14 0.65
CA LYS A 165 -6.92 21.12 1.28
C LYS A 165 -7.73 22.34 1.72
N VAL A 166 -7.55 22.77 2.97
CA VAL A 166 -8.21 23.96 3.56
C VAL A 166 -7.16 24.94 4.05
N HIS A 167 -7.40 26.23 3.82
CA HIS A 167 -6.42 27.30 4.08
C HIS A 167 -6.79 28.19 5.27
N SER A 168 -7.94 27.97 5.89
CA SER A 168 -8.42 28.74 7.03
C SER A 168 -9.39 27.94 7.91
N ALA A 169 -9.63 28.42 9.12
CA ALA A 169 -10.66 27.88 10.00
C ALA A 169 -12.06 28.00 9.37
N GLN A 170 -12.32 29.06 8.59
CA GLN A 170 -13.58 29.24 7.90
C GLN A 170 -13.80 28.12 6.88
N GLU A 171 -12.85 27.89 5.97
CA GLU A 171 -12.92 26.79 4.97
C GLU A 171 -13.06 25.42 5.64
N LEU A 172 -12.36 25.19 6.77
CA LEU A 172 -12.49 23.99 7.57
C LEU A 172 -13.95 23.77 7.99
N TRP A 173 -14.58 24.76 8.63
CA TRP A 173 -15.95 24.63 9.12
C TRP A 173 -16.97 24.52 7.99
N GLU A 174 -16.78 25.23 6.87
CA GLU A 174 -17.61 25.07 5.67
C GLU A 174 -17.57 23.62 5.18
N LYS A 175 -16.36 23.02 5.12
CA LYS A 175 -16.20 21.60 4.70
C LYS A 175 -16.82 20.63 5.69
N VAL A 176 -16.66 20.86 6.99
CA VAL A 176 -17.28 20.06 8.06
C VAL A 176 -18.79 20.05 7.93
N HIS A 177 -19.41 21.24 7.70
CA HIS A 177 -20.86 21.34 7.49
C HIS A 177 -21.31 20.60 6.22
N GLN A 178 -20.54 20.69 5.12
CA GLN A 178 -20.83 19.95 3.88
C GLN A 178 -20.78 18.43 4.07
N LEU A 179 -19.89 17.92 4.93
CA LEU A 179 -19.78 16.48 5.22
C LEU A 179 -20.99 15.98 6.05
N GLY A 180 -21.62 16.83 6.85
CA GLY A 180 -22.77 16.46 7.66
C GLY A 180 -22.49 15.23 8.54
N GLU A 181 -23.36 14.21 8.47
CA GLU A 181 -23.21 12.98 9.26
C GLU A 181 -21.98 12.15 8.86
N ARG A 182 -21.43 12.35 7.64
CA ARG A 182 -20.23 11.65 7.17
C ARG A 182 -18.94 12.14 7.78
N ARG A 183 -18.94 13.21 8.59
CA ARG A 183 -17.73 13.77 9.21
C ARG A 183 -16.96 12.76 10.09
N GLN A 184 -17.62 11.74 10.60
CA GLN A 184 -16.98 10.64 11.33
C GLN A 184 -16.03 9.79 10.45
N GLU A 185 -16.21 9.80 9.13
CA GLU A 185 -15.39 9.07 8.17
C GLU A 185 -14.08 9.80 7.86
N TYR A 186 -13.85 10.98 8.42
CA TYR A 186 -12.73 11.86 8.09
C TYR A 186 -11.92 12.25 9.33
N LEU A 187 -10.67 12.63 9.06
CA LEU A 187 -9.80 13.36 9.99
C LEU A 187 -9.28 14.62 9.31
N ILE A 188 -8.74 15.53 10.12
CA ILE A 188 -7.95 16.67 9.63
C ILE A 188 -6.53 16.56 10.17
N GLU A 189 -5.56 16.93 9.35
CA GLU A 189 -4.15 17.03 9.74
C GLU A 189 -3.48 18.24 9.12
N GLN A 190 -2.45 18.75 9.77
CA GLN A 190 -1.61 19.81 9.23
C GLN A 190 -0.91 19.34 7.96
N PHE A 191 -0.97 20.10 6.88
CA PHE A 191 -0.19 19.81 5.68
C PHE A 191 1.30 20.02 5.97
N LYS A 192 2.10 18.99 5.72
CA LYS A 192 3.56 19.07 5.80
C LYS A 192 4.14 19.04 4.39
N PRO A 193 4.71 20.16 3.90
CA PRO A 193 5.44 20.15 2.64
C PRO A 193 6.75 19.40 2.82
N GLY A 194 7.16 18.63 1.80
CA GLY A 194 8.41 17.89 1.82
C GLY A 194 8.43 16.72 0.85
N ASP A 195 9.57 16.05 0.78
CA ASP A 195 9.74 14.85 -0.01
C ASP A 195 9.07 13.66 0.66
N VAL A 196 8.37 12.84 -0.13
CA VAL A 196 7.73 11.62 0.36
C VAL A 196 8.62 10.42 0.09
N TYR A 197 8.89 9.66 1.14
CA TYR A 197 9.64 8.40 1.12
C TYR A 197 8.69 7.25 1.40
N HIS A 198 9.03 6.08 0.87
CA HIS A 198 8.36 4.85 1.24
C HIS A 198 9.35 3.76 1.63
N VAL A 199 8.90 2.89 2.51
CA VAL A 199 9.66 1.73 2.98
C VAL A 199 8.80 0.51 2.77
N ASP A 200 9.28 -0.39 1.92
CA ASP A 200 8.66 -1.68 1.64
C ASP A 200 9.39 -2.75 2.44
N ALA A 201 8.67 -3.48 3.28
CA ALA A 201 9.28 -4.33 4.29
C ALA A 201 8.61 -5.69 4.45
N ILE A 202 9.35 -6.64 5.04
CA ILE A 202 8.86 -7.92 5.58
C ILE A 202 9.16 -7.94 7.07
N SER A 203 8.13 -8.16 7.89
CA SER A 203 8.23 -8.33 9.34
C SER A 203 8.08 -9.79 9.72
N VAL A 204 8.92 -10.24 10.65
CA VAL A 204 8.97 -11.62 11.19
C VAL A 204 9.14 -11.52 12.70
N ASP A 205 8.29 -12.20 13.46
CA ASP A 205 8.31 -12.20 14.94
C ASP A 205 8.31 -10.80 15.58
N GLY A 206 7.61 -9.84 14.95
CA GLY A 206 7.53 -8.47 15.44
C GLY A 206 8.66 -7.54 15.01
N GLU A 207 9.69 -8.07 14.34
CA GLU A 207 10.85 -7.33 13.87
C GLU A 207 10.84 -7.14 12.35
N VAL A 208 11.36 -6.02 11.88
CA VAL A 208 11.55 -5.77 10.44
C VAL A 208 12.77 -6.55 9.96
N ALA A 209 12.55 -7.74 9.40
CA ALA A 209 13.61 -8.64 8.92
C ALA A 209 14.21 -8.20 7.58
N PHE A 210 13.43 -7.49 6.76
CA PHE A 210 13.87 -6.92 5.49
C PHE A 210 13.15 -5.59 5.25
N CYS A 211 13.85 -4.62 4.69
CA CYS A 211 13.21 -3.45 4.08
C CYS A 211 14.08 -2.80 3.01
N GLN A 212 13.41 -2.15 2.06
CA GLN A 212 13.99 -1.25 1.06
C GLN A 212 13.37 0.13 1.22
N VAL A 213 14.22 1.14 1.38
CA VAL A 213 13.81 2.55 1.41
C VAL A 213 13.87 3.10 0.00
N SER A 214 12.86 3.88 -0.37
CA SER A 214 12.75 4.55 -1.67
C SER A 214 12.14 5.93 -1.50
N ARG A 215 12.29 6.78 -2.54
CA ARG A 215 11.73 8.13 -2.56
C ARG A 215 10.90 8.34 -3.81
N TYR A 216 9.71 8.91 -3.68
CA TYR A 216 8.94 9.41 -4.80
C TYR A 216 9.62 10.66 -5.38
N LEU A 217 9.74 10.73 -6.71
CA LEU A 217 10.28 11.91 -7.41
C LEU A 217 9.20 12.97 -7.71
N SER A 218 7.94 12.60 -7.54
CA SER A 218 6.77 13.48 -7.45
C SER A 218 5.86 12.84 -6.42
N THR A 219 5.27 13.63 -5.53
CA THR A 219 4.46 13.06 -4.46
C THR A 219 3.22 12.35 -5.01
N PRO A 220 2.73 11.26 -4.38
CA PRO A 220 1.48 10.62 -4.79
C PRO A 220 0.29 11.59 -4.89
N PHE A 221 0.27 12.60 -4.01
CA PHE A 221 -0.74 13.66 -4.03
C PHE A 221 -0.67 14.51 -5.29
N GLU A 222 0.52 14.95 -5.71
CA GLU A 222 0.72 15.73 -6.93
C GLU A 222 0.38 14.92 -8.18
N VAL A 223 0.79 13.65 -8.23
CA VAL A 223 0.48 12.75 -9.34
C VAL A 223 -1.03 12.52 -9.48
N ALA A 224 -1.71 12.24 -8.37
CA ALA A 224 -3.14 11.95 -8.36
C ALA A 224 -4.01 13.16 -8.74
N HIS A 225 -3.62 14.39 -8.34
CA HIS A 225 -4.40 15.61 -8.59
C HIS A 225 -3.95 16.39 -9.83
N GLY A 226 -2.68 16.24 -10.22
CA GLY A 226 -2.10 16.92 -11.37
C GLY A 226 -2.06 16.09 -12.65
N GLY A 227 -2.43 14.81 -12.60
CA GLY A 227 -2.34 13.90 -13.75
C GLY A 227 -0.88 13.67 -14.19
N GLY A 228 0.06 13.60 -13.24
CA GLY A 228 1.48 13.50 -13.49
C GLY A 228 1.98 12.08 -13.79
N ILE A 229 3.27 12.00 -14.12
CA ILE A 229 3.99 10.72 -14.30
C ILE A 229 4.51 10.26 -12.95
N PHE A 230 4.11 9.07 -12.53
CA PHE A 230 4.58 8.44 -11.30
C PHE A 230 6.04 7.99 -11.45
N ARG A 231 6.88 8.36 -10.49
CA ARG A 231 8.29 7.93 -10.42
C ARG A 231 8.71 7.67 -8.99
N SER A 232 9.49 6.61 -8.80
CA SER A 232 10.16 6.33 -7.54
C SER A 232 11.59 5.82 -7.79
N VAL A 233 12.47 6.06 -6.82
CA VAL A 233 13.87 5.63 -6.87
C VAL A 233 14.28 5.06 -5.53
N SER A 234 15.01 3.94 -5.53
CA SER A 234 15.59 3.36 -4.33
C SER A 234 16.66 4.29 -3.71
N ILE A 235 16.74 4.29 -2.40
CA ILE A 235 17.79 4.98 -1.64
C ILE A 235 18.87 3.94 -1.27
N PRO A 236 20.17 4.27 -1.44
CA PRO A 236 21.24 3.37 -1.06
C PRO A 236 21.15 2.94 0.39
N TYR A 237 21.41 1.66 0.63
CA TYR A 237 21.17 1.04 1.94
C TYR A 237 21.88 1.73 3.11
N HIS A 238 23.06 2.29 2.88
CA HIS A 238 23.90 2.91 3.91
C HIS A 238 23.70 4.43 4.03
N ASP A 239 22.85 5.04 3.21
CA ASP A 239 22.54 6.47 3.31
C ASP A 239 21.90 6.79 4.66
N GLU A 240 22.19 7.96 5.20
CA GLU A 240 21.66 8.43 6.50
C GLU A 240 20.12 8.40 6.53
N GLU A 241 19.48 8.83 5.45
CA GLU A 241 18.02 8.80 5.31
C GLU A 241 17.50 7.37 5.40
N ALA A 242 18.14 6.42 4.73
CA ALA A 242 17.75 5.02 4.76
C ALA A 242 17.93 4.42 6.17
N VAL A 243 18.99 4.77 6.88
CA VAL A 243 19.23 4.32 8.26
C VAL A 243 18.12 4.82 9.20
N VAL A 244 17.79 6.12 9.12
CA VAL A 244 16.72 6.73 9.93
C VAL A 244 15.36 6.10 9.62
N LEU A 245 15.01 5.95 8.34
CA LEU A 245 13.71 5.43 7.92
C LEU A 245 13.53 3.96 8.25
N ARG A 246 14.59 3.13 8.18
CA ARG A 246 14.52 1.73 8.66
C ARG A 246 14.19 1.66 10.15
N ARG A 247 14.85 2.47 10.98
CA ARG A 247 14.54 2.54 12.41
C ARG A 247 13.10 2.98 12.65
N LEU A 248 12.66 4.09 12.03
CA LEU A 248 11.30 4.59 12.18
C LEU A 248 10.26 3.59 11.70
N THR A 249 10.55 2.81 10.65
CA THR A 249 9.67 1.72 10.21
C THR A 249 9.57 0.64 11.28
N GLY A 250 10.68 0.25 11.91
CA GLY A 250 10.67 -0.66 13.06
C GLY A 250 9.81 -0.12 14.19
N ASP A 251 9.97 1.16 14.56
CA ASP A 251 9.19 1.82 15.60
C ASP A 251 7.67 1.79 15.27
N VAL A 252 7.29 2.05 14.01
CA VAL A 252 5.90 1.98 13.55
C VAL A 252 5.37 0.54 13.62
N MET A 253 6.11 -0.44 13.13
CA MET A 253 5.68 -1.84 13.13
C MET A 253 5.49 -2.36 14.55
N HIS A 254 6.43 -2.06 15.44
CA HIS A 254 6.32 -2.39 16.86
C HIS A 254 5.12 -1.70 17.53
N ALA A 255 4.96 -0.39 17.33
CA ALA A 255 3.84 0.37 17.88
C ALA A 255 2.48 -0.18 17.43
N PHE A 256 2.36 -0.62 16.19
CA PHE A 256 1.10 -1.13 15.60
C PHE A 256 0.88 -2.61 15.85
N GLY A 257 1.86 -3.31 16.44
CA GLY A 257 1.75 -4.72 16.80
C GLY A 257 1.88 -5.68 15.61
N MET A 258 2.62 -5.27 14.56
CA MET A 258 2.94 -6.13 13.43
C MET A 258 3.78 -7.32 13.90
N GLN A 259 3.32 -8.54 13.60
CA GLN A 259 4.07 -9.76 13.90
C GLN A 259 4.64 -10.38 12.62
N PHE A 260 3.80 -10.66 11.65
CA PHE A 260 4.18 -11.35 10.40
C PHE A 260 3.37 -10.74 9.25
N SER A 261 4.00 -10.03 8.36
CA SER A 261 3.42 -9.59 7.08
C SER A 261 4.43 -8.86 6.22
N ALA A 262 4.07 -8.60 4.96
CA ALA A 262 4.61 -7.50 4.19
C ALA A 262 4.00 -6.19 4.68
N SER A 263 4.72 -5.07 4.50
CA SER A 263 4.19 -3.73 4.75
C SER A 263 4.76 -2.70 3.76
N HIS A 264 3.96 -1.66 3.52
CA HIS A 264 4.34 -0.48 2.77
C HIS A 264 4.07 0.74 3.64
N THR A 265 5.12 1.49 4.00
CA THR A 265 5.06 2.58 4.97
C THR A 265 5.58 3.86 4.35
N GLU A 266 4.84 4.96 4.50
CA GLU A 266 5.21 6.26 3.95
C GLU A 266 5.58 7.28 5.03
N PHE A 267 6.59 8.10 4.72
CA PHE A 267 7.08 9.19 5.55
C PHE A 267 7.29 10.45 4.72
N ILE A 268 7.11 11.61 5.34
CA ILE A 268 7.47 12.90 4.76
C ILE A 268 8.76 13.39 5.42
N LYS A 269 9.78 13.72 4.64
CA LYS A 269 10.93 14.51 5.08
C LYS A 269 10.55 15.98 4.99
N THR A 270 10.32 16.60 6.13
CA THR A 270 9.93 18.01 6.24
C THR A 270 11.10 18.94 5.94
N GLN A 271 10.84 20.22 5.72
CA GLN A 271 11.85 21.22 5.33
C GLN A 271 12.96 21.43 6.39
N ASP A 272 12.67 21.12 7.65
CA ASP A 272 13.65 21.14 8.77
C ASP A 272 14.49 19.84 8.83
N GLY A 273 14.31 18.92 7.87
CA GLY A 273 15.06 17.67 7.74
C GLY A 273 14.53 16.52 8.58
N ASN A 274 13.49 16.71 9.38
CA ASN A 274 12.87 15.67 10.19
C ASN A 274 11.93 14.79 9.36
N PHE A 275 11.79 13.51 9.74
CA PHE A 275 10.80 12.62 9.16
C PHE A 275 9.55 12.55 10.03
N VAL A 276 8.38 12.62 9.40
CA VAL A 276 7.08 12.37 10.03
C VAL A 276 6.37 11.21 9.32
N PHE A 277 5.75 10.34 10.09
CA PHE A 277 4.99 9.20 9.58
C PHE A 277 3.72 9.68 8.86
N LEU A 278 3.49 9.16 7.66
CA LEU A 278 2.33 9.49 6.83
C LEU A 278 1.26 8.41 6.86
N GLU A 279 1.57 7.19 6.43
CA GLU A 279 0.66 6.05 6.47
C GLU A 279 1.40 4.72 6.34
N THR A 280 0.73 3.62 6.67
CA THR A 280 1.23 2.28 6.44
C THR A 280 0.10 1.31 6.09
N ALA A 281 0.44 0.30 5.30
CA ALA A 281 -0.44 -0.78 4.90
C ALA A 281 0.22 -2.13 5.20
N SER A 282 -0.56 -3.11 5.66
CA SER A 282 -0.09 -4.47 5.93
C SER A 282 -0.16 -5.36 4.67
N ARG A 283 0.42 -4.87 3.60
CA ARG A 283 0.49 -5.55 2.29
C ARG A 283 1.66 -5.00 1.48
N VAL A 284 1.94 -5.64 0.37
CA VAL A 284 2.93 -5.19 -0.62
C VAL A 284 2.52 -3.87 -1.27
N GLY A 285 3.47 -2.98 -1.51
CA GLY A 285 3.27 -1.69 -2.19
C GLY A 285 2.64 -1.84 -3.59
N GLY A 286 1.80 -0.87 -3.96
CA GLY A 286 1.16 -0.83 -5.29
C GLY A 286 2.09 -0.29 -6.38
N ALA A 287 1.53 -0.01 -7.56
CA ALA A 287 2.22 0.65 -8.69
C ALA A 287 3.54 -0.03 -9.10
N HIS A 288 3.65 -1.36 -8.98
CA HIS A 288 4.85 -2.16 -9.29
C HIS A 288 6.10 -1.81 -8.44
N LEU A 289 5.89 -1.26 -7.25
CA LEU A 289 6.99 -0.99 -6.32
C LEU A 289 7.66 -2.29 -5.84
N ALA A 290 6.92 -3.40 -5.76
CA ALA A 290 7.49 -4.70 -5.42
C ALA A 290 8.52 -5.18 -6.45
N GLU A 291 8.22 -5.01 -7.74
CA GLU A 291 9.11 -5.34 -8.84
C GLU A 291 10.35 -4.42 -8.85
N MET A 292 10.17 -3.13 -8.48
CA MET A 292 11.27 -2.21 -8.30
C MET A 292 12.19 -2.63 -7.13
N VAL A 293 11.62 -3.05 -6.00
CA VAL A 293 12.38 -3.59 -4.86
C VAL A 293 13.14 -4.84 -5.25
N GLU A 294 12.50 -5.78 -5.94
CA GLU A 294 13.13 -7.02 -6.41
C GLU A 294 14.29 -6.73 -7.38
N ALA A 295 14.12 -5.76 -8.29
CA ALA A 295 15.17 -5.34 -9.21
C ALA A 295 16.43 -4.86 -8.48
N ALA A 296 16.29 -4.08 -7.39
CA ALA A 296 17.40 -3.58 -6.58
C ALA A 296 18.01 -4.65 -5.66
N THR A 297 17.18 -5.50 -5.09
CA THR A 297 17.57 -6.31 -3.93
C THR A 297 17.62 -7.82 -4.20
N GLY A 298 16.96 -8.29 -5.24
CA GLY A 298 16.72 -9.71 -5.49
C GLY A 298 15.65 -10.33 -4.59
N VAL A 299 14.99 -9.53 -3.72
CA VAL A 299 13.97 -9.99 -2.79
C VAL A 299 12.58 -9.66 -3.33
N GLY A 300 11.86 -10.66 -3.80
CA GLY A 300 10.49 -10.53 -4.31
C GLY A 300 9.47 -10.51 -3.17
N LEU A 301 8.95 -9.34 -2.82
CA LEU A 301 8.09 -9.15 -1.65
C LEU A 301 6.84 -10.03 -1.64
N TRP A 302 6.18 -10.22 -2.79
CA TRP A 302 5.03 -11.08 -2.90
C TRP A 302 5.37 -12.55 -2.63
N THR A 303 6.47 -13.00 -3.20
CA THR A 303 6.97 -14.37 -3.04
C THR A 303 7.40 -14.64 -1.61
N GLU A 304 8.15 -13.71 -1.02
CA GLU A 304 8.65 -13.87 0.35
C GLU A 304 7.51 -13.77 1.37
N TRP A 305 6.50 -12.93 1.14
CA TRP A 305 5.31 -12.90 1.99
C TRP A 305 4.53 -14.23 1.94
N ALA A 306 4.36 -14.83 0.75
CA ALA A 306 3.71 -16.15 0.63
C ALA A 306 4.49 -17.27 1.35
N LYS A 307 5.83 -17.25 1.25
CA LYS A 307 6.70 -18.19 1.98
C LYS A 307 6.61 -17.98 3.50
N LEU A 308 6.62 -16.72 3.96
CA LEU A 308 6.44 -16.37 5.37
C LEU A 308 5.10 -16.90 5.90
N GLU A 309 4.00 -16.63 5.22
CA GLU A 309 2.66 -17.11 5.61
C GLU A 309 2.60 -18.65 5.63
N THR A 310 3.27 -19.31 4.68
CA THR A 310 3.37 -20.78 4.65
C THR A 310 4.19 -21.31 5.82
N ALA A 311 5.31 -20.69 6.14
CA ALA A 311 6.15 -21.06 7.28
C ALA A 311 5.38 -20.93 8.60
N MET A 312 4.64 -19.81 8.77
CA MET A 312 3.78 -19.61 9.94
C MET A 312 2.66 -20.65 10.04
N ALA A 313 2.06 -21.03 8.92
CA ALA A 313 1.01 -22.04 8.89
C ALA A 313 1.51 -23.45 9.25
N THR A 314 2.77 -23.75 8.91
CA THR A 314 3.39 -25.07 9.12
C THR A 314 4.25 -25.14 10.38
N GLY A 315 4.45 -24.03 11.10
CA GLY A 315 5.36 -23.94 12.24
C GLY A 315 6.84 -24.12 11.87
N GLN A 316 7.19 -23.84 10.60
CA GLN A 316 8.57 -23.93 10.12
C GLN A 316 9.28 -22.60 10.30
N PRO A 317 10.60 -22.60 10.51
CA PRO A 317 11.38 -21.37 10.55
C PRO A 317 11.34 -20.68 9.19
N TYR A 318 11.32 -19.34 9.20
CA TYR A 318 11.46 -18.52 8.01
C TYR A 318 12.63 -17.54 8.17
N SER A 319 13.38 -17.36 7.11
CA SER A 319 14.41 -16.33 7.00
C SER A 319 14.32 -15.67 5.64
N VAL A 320 14.45 -14.34 5.62
CA VAL A 320 14.52 -13.58 4.37
C VAL A 320 15.81 -13.93 3.63
N PRO A 321 15.78 -14.11 2.28
CA PRO A 321 16.98 -14.37 1.51
C PRO A 321 17.98 -13.20 1.57
N GLU A 322 19.25 -13.51 1.32
CA GLU A 322 20.30 -12.49 1.22
C GLU A 322 19.97 -11.48 0.11
N ARG A 323 20.11 -10.18 0.44
CA ARG A 323 19.80 -9.10 -0.51
C ARG A 323 21.01 -8.71 -1.34
N ARG A 324 20.77 -8.23 -2.56
CA ARG A 324 21.70 -7.40 -3.32
C ARG A 324 21.60 -5.94 -2.86
N TYR A 325 22.58 -5.12 -3.26
CA TYR A 325 22.66 -3.69 -2.91
C TYR A 325 22.68 -2.79 -4.15
N ASP A 326 22.07 -3.27 -5.25
CA ASP A 326 21.88 -2.46 -6.45
C ASP A 326 20.86 -1.35 -6.19
N GLN A 327 20.77 -0.42 -7.14
CA GLN A 327 19.78 0.63 -7.15
C GLN A 327 18.76 0.37 -8.25
N SER A 328 17.55 0.82 -8.05
CA SER A 328 16.49 0.72 -9.05
C SER A 328 15.62 1.97 -9.06
N GLY A 329 14.89 2.12 -10.14
CA GLY A 329 13.88 3.16 -10.24
C GLY A 329 12.77 2.76 -11.19
N ILE A 330 11.61 3.34 -10.98
CA ILE A 330 10.40 3.08 -11.76
C ILE A 330 9.81 4.37 -12.31
N VAL A 331 9.32 4.31 -13.54
CA VAL A 331 8.46 5.33 -14.15
C VAL A 331 7.18 4.67 -14.65
N VAL A 332 6.02 5.24 -14.32
CA VAL A 332 4.71 4.76 -14.76
C VAL A 332 3.82 5.94 -15.17
N SER A 333 3.07 5.76 -16.24
CA SER A 333 2.10 6.75 -16.72
C SER A 333 0.88 6.07 -17.35
N LEU A 334 -0.24 6.78 -17.35
CA LEU A 334 -1.31 6.47 -18.29
C LEU A 334 -0.82 6.74 -19.72
N SER A 335 -1.26 5.92 -20.67
CA SER A 335 -0.92 6.05 -22.07
C SER A 335 -2.16 6.36 -22.91
N ARG A 336 -2.00 7.28 -23.89
CA ARG A 336 -3.00 7.54 -24.93
C ARG A 336 -3.19 6.37 -25.90
N PHE A 337 -2.23 5.43 -25.91
CA PHE A 337 -2.28 4.22 -26.73
C PHE A 337 -2.78 3.05 -25.90
N GLU A 338 -3.64 2.23 -26.47
CA GLU A 338 -4.15 1.01 -25.80
C GLU A 338 -3.01 0.03 -25.49
N HIS A 339 -2.08 -0.14 -26.43
CA HIS A 339 -0.88 -0.96 -26.30
C HIS A 339 0.34 -0.11 -26.67
N PRO A 340 0.98 0.59 -25.71
CA PRO A 340 2.12 1.45 -26.01
C PRO A 340 3.33 0.63 -26.42
N ASP A 341 3.97 1.00 -27.53
CA ASP A 341 5.22 0.39 -27.98
C ASP A 341 6.40 1.03 -27.23
N THR A 342 7.07 0.23 -26.39
CA THR A 342 8.24 0.65 -25.62
C THR A 342 9.56 0.25 -26.27
N SER A 343 9.59 -0.22 -27.50
CA SER A 343 10.79 -0.73 -28.19
C SER A 343 11.87 0.36 -28.39
N SER A 344 11.47 1.65 -28.46
CA SER A 344 12.38 2.79 -28.56
C SER A 344 13.20 3.07 -27.30
N PHE A 345 12.85 2.48 -26.15
CA PHE A 345 13.64 2.52 -24.93
C PHE A 345 14.61 1.33 -24.94
N THR A 346 15.90 1.58 -25.22
CA THR A 346 16.89 0.50 -25.51
C THR A 346 18.01 0.39 -24.49
N ASP A 347 17.97 1.18 -23.41
CA ASP A 347 19.02 1.16 -22.38
C ASP A 347 19.12 -0.22 -21.72
N PRO A 348 20.36 -0.74 -21.53
CA PRO A 348 20.58 -2.08 -20.98
C PRO A 348 20.17 -2.21 -19.50
N GLU A 349 19.99 -1.10 -18.80
CA GLU A 349 19.51 -1.06 -17.44
C GLU A 349 18.01 -1.34 -17.29
N ILE A 350 17.25 -1.42 -18.38
CA ILE A 350 15.81 -1.77 -18.32
C ILE A 350 15.67 -3.26 -17.98
N VAL A 351 15.10 -3.53 -16.82
CA VAL A 351 14.91 -4.90 -16.31
C VAL A 351 13.45 -5.35 -16.35
N TRP A 352 12.52 -4.41 -16.51
CA TRP A 352 11.09 -4.71 -16.57
C TRP A 352 10.33 -3.69 -17.42
N ARG A 353 9.29 -4.15 -18.09
CA ARG A 353 8.36 -3.34 -18.90
C ARG A 353 6.93 -3.68 -18.53
N MET A 354 6.09 -2.68 -18.40
CA MET A 354 4.68 -2.85 -18.12
C MET A 354 3.93 -3.42 -19.32
N ASP A 355 3.19 -4.49 -19.10
CA ASP A 355 2.22 -5.06 -20.04
C ASP A 355 0.80 -4.84 -19.49
N LYS A 356 0.28 -3.64 -19.67
CA LYS A 356 -1.07 -3.27 -19.25
C LYS A 356 -1.68 -2.27 -20.23
N LYS A 357 -2.92 -2.54 -20.66
CA LYS A 357 -3.66 -1.64 -21.56
C LYS A 357 -3.68 -0.22 -21.02
N GLN A 358 -3.46 0.75 -21.92
CA GLN A 358 -3.47 2.19 -21.64
C GLN A 358 -2.50 2.62 -20.53
N HIS A 359 -1.45 1.85 -20.29
CA HIS A 359 -0.40 2.20 -19.35
C HIS A 359 0.97 1.96 -19.96
N ILE A 360 1.92 2.80 -19.61
CA ILE A 360 3.34 2.63 -19.91
C ILE A 360 4.13 2.64 -18.62
N GLY A 361 5.09 1.74 -18.48
CA GLY A 361 5.95 1.69 -17.31
C GLY A 361 7.24 0.93 -17.57
N LEU A 362 8.31 1.41 -16.95
CA LEU A 362 9.65 0.83 -17.05
C LEU A 362 10.29 0.80 -15.67
N ILE A 363 11.01 -0.29 -15.36
CA ILE A 363 11.91 -0.37 -14.21
C ILE A 363 13.33 -0.50 -14.74
N VAL A 364 14.23 0.30 -14.19
CA VAL A 364 15.66 0.27 -14.45
C VAL A 364 16.42 -0.13 -13.19
N ALA A 365 17.54 -0.84 -13.36
CA ALA A 365 18.44 -1.23 -12.29
C ALA A 365 19.90 -0.98 -12.68
N SER A 366 20.72 -0.49 -11.72
CA SER A 366 22.14 -0.20 -11.89
C SER A 366 22.80 -0.13 -10.51
N ASP A 367 24.11 -0.23 -10.43
CA ASP A 367 24.91 0.08 -9.24
C ASP A 367 25.04 1.61 -8.98
N SER A 368 24.65 2.44 -9.97
CA SER A 368 24.77 3.90 -9.92
C SER A 368 23.42 4.61 -9.74
N THR A 369 23.20 5.21 -8.58
CA THR A 369 22.03 6.07 -8.31
C THR A 369 21.93 7.24 -9.30
N HIS A 370 23.08 7.81 -9.71
CA HIS A 370 23.10 8.90 -10.68
C HIS A 370 22.55 8.44 -12.03
N ARG A 371 22.98 7.26 -12.51
CA ARG A 371 22.50 6.68 -13.78
C ARG A 371 20.99 6.40 -13.73
N ILE A 372 20.49 5.84 -12.63
CA ILE A 372 19.05 5.61 -12.44
C ILE A 372 18.26 6.92 -12.56
N ARG A 373 18.70 7.98 -11.87
CA ARG A 373 18.01 9.28 -11.93
C ARG A 373 18.01 9.88 -13.33
N GLN A 374 19.16 9.83 -14.03
CA GLN A 374 19.27 10.30 -15.41
C GLN A 374 18.28 9.58 -16.34
N LEU A 375 18.17 8.24 -16.23
CA LEU A 375 17.23 7.45 -17.02
C LEU A 375 15.77 7.79 -16.69
N LEU A 376 15.42 7.91 -15.40
CA LEU A 376 14.06 8.26 -15.00
C LEU A 376 13.64 9.66 -15.48
N ASP A 377 14.57 10.62 -15.51
CA ASP A 377 14.29 11.98 -16.02
C ASP A 377 14.11 11.97 -17.54
N ASP A 378 14.99 11.27 -18.28
CA ASP A 378 14.86 11.10 -19.73
C ASP A 378 13.53 10.39 -20.10
N TYR A 379 13.24 9.28 -19.42
CA TYR A 379 12.02 8.50 -19.70
C TYR A 379 10.75 9.28 -19.34
N ALA A 380 10.75 10.02 -18.24
CA ALA A 380 9.62 10.88 -17.90
C ALA A 380 9.37 11.95 -18.96
N HIS A 381 10.45 12.58 -19.46
CA HIS A 381 10.36 13.56 -20.54
C HIS A 381 9.80 12.94 -21.82
N ARG A 382 10.34 11.81 -22.27
CA ARG A 382 9.88 11.12 -23.48
C ARG A 382 8.44 10.63 -23.32
N ILE A 383 8.10 10.03 -22.19
CA ILE A 383 6.74 9.55 -21.90
C ILE A 383 5.75 10.72 -21.92
N ALA A 384 6.11 11.88 -21.33
CA ALA A 384 5.25 13.07 -21.33
C ALA A 384 4.88 13.53 -22.74
N HIS A 385 5.81 13.50 -23.67
CA HIS A 385 5.61 13.98 -25.04
C HIS A 385 4.95 12.94 -25.95
N GLU A 386 5.37 11.69 -25.84
CA GLU A 386 5.02 10.64 -26.80
C GLU A 386 3.80 9.80 -26.39
N PHE A 387 3.64 9.53 -25.09
CA PHE A 387 2.70 8.53 -24.59
C PHE A 387 1.63 9.05 -23.63
N HIS A 388 1.97 10.01 -22.79
CA HIS A 388 1.16 10.40 -21.64
C HIS A 388 -0.28 10.81 -22.00
N ALA A 389 -1.22 10.34 -21.17
CA ALA A 389 -2.61 10.79 -21.12
C ALA A 389 -2.96 11.20 -19.68
N ALA A 390 -3.62 12.34 -19.54
CA ALA A 390 -4.18 12.75 -18.25
C ALA A 390 -5.62 12.24 -18.14
N ALA A 391 -5.96 11.65 -17.02
CA ALA A 391 -7.34 11.35 -16.63
C ALA A 391 -7.73 12.21 -15.41
N PRO A 392 -9.01 12.60 -15.27
CA PRO A 392 -9.48 13.24 -14.05
C PRO A 392 -9.20 12.36 -12.83
N ALA A 393 -8.92 12.98 -11.68
CA ALA A 393 -8.75 12.24 -10.45
C ALA A 393 -10.00 11.37 -10.19
N PRO A 394 -9.85 10.08 -9.88
CA PRO A 394 -10.98 9.20 -9.67
C PRO A 394 -11.75 9.61 -8.41
N ASN A 395 -13.08 9.53 -8.45
CA ASN A 395 -13.95 9.82 -7.29
C ASN A 395 -13.90 8.73 -6.22
N LYS A 396 -13.33 7.56 -6.53
CA LYS A 396 -13.06 6.44 -5.61
C LYS A 396 -11.70 5.86 -5.99
N SER A 397 -11.00 5.30 -5.00
CA SER A 397 -9.76 4.58 -5.26
C SER A 397 -9.99 3.48 -6.29
N THR A 398 -9.25 3.52 -7.40
CA THR A 398 -9.19 2.48 -8.41
C THR A 398 -7.84 1.81 -8.29
N HIS A 399 -7.83 0.60 -7.80
CA HIS A 399 -6.60 -0.20 -7.72
C HIS A 399 -6.69 -1.38 -8.67
#